data_f21d0d9efc9195a64a1c6c8b9d94c91c
#
_entry.id   f21d0d9efc9195a64a1c6c8b9d94c91c
#
_cell.length_a   1.000
_cell.length_b   1.000
_cell.length_c   1.000
_cell.angle_alpha   90.00
_cell.angle_beta   90.00
_cell.angle_gamma   90.00
#
_symmetry.space_group_name_H-M   'P 1'
#
loop_
_entity.id
_entity.type
_entity.pdbx_description
1 polymer ?
#
loop_
_entity_poly.entity_id
_entity_poly.type
_entity_poly.pdbx_seq_one_letter_code
_entity_poly.pdbx_strand_id
1 'polypeptide(L)' 'MLLDELEEALDELPKEQREVFIAHEVEGCSFKEIAARTGVSVNTLLSRKHYAVIFLRQRLAATHEEFVKVRG' A
#
# COMPACT_ATOMS: atom_id res chain seq x y z
N MET A 1 11.16 12.28 -6.28
CA MET A 1 10.30 12.73 -5.18
C MET A 1 9.63 11.53 -4.52
N LEU A 2 9.40 11.62 -3.23
CA LEU A 2 8.82 10.51 -2.46
C LEU A 2 7.43 10.11 -2.98
N LEU A 3 6.62 11.07 -3.38
CA LEU A 3 5.29 10.80 -3.90
C LEU A 3 5.33 10.00 -5.20
N ASP A 4 6.26 10.34 -6.09
CA ASP A 4 6.44 9.61 -7.35
C ASP A 4 6.90 8.19 -7.10
N GLU A 5 7.79 8.00 -6.12
CA GLU A 5 8.25 6.66 -5.72
C GLU A 5 7.11 5.82 -5.18
N LEU A 6 6.21 6.43 -4.42
CA LEU A 6 5.05 5.72 -3.91
C LEU A 6 4.12 5.28 -5.04
N GLU A 7 3.87 6.14 -6.00
CA GLU A 7 3.04 5.80 -7.16
C GLU A 7 3.64 4.65 -7.96
N GLU A 8 4.94 4.70 -8.22
CA GLU A 8 5.64 3.62 -8.92
C GLU A 8 5.54 2.31 -8.14
N ALA A 9 5.75 2.38 -6.82
CA ALA A 9 5.68 1.19 -5.98
C ALA A 9 4.27 0.59 -5.98
N LEU A 10 3.24 1.43 -5.94
CA LEU A 10 1.86 0.97 -6.00
C LEU A 10 1.56 0.26 -7.32
N ASP A 11 2.11 0.76 -8.43
CA ASP A 11 1.91 0.14 -9.73
C ASP A 11 2.55 -1.24 -9.82
N GLU A 12 3.57 -1.52 -9.00
CA GLU A 12 4.23 -2.83 -8.94
C GLU A 12 3.43 -3.86 -8.14
N LEU A 13 2.46 -3.42 -7.33
CA LEU A 13 1.64 -4.33 -6.53
C LEU A 13 0.63 -5.09 -7.39
N PRO A 14 0.30 -6.33 -7.02
CA PRO A 14 -0.84 -7.00 -7.62
C PRO A 14 -2.09 -6.15 -7.46
N LYS A 15 -2.98 -6.22 -8.42
CA LYS A 15 -4.17 -5.38 -8.47
C LYS A 15 -4.98 -5.42 -7.18
N GLU A 16 -5.21 -6.60 -6.62
CA GLU A 16 -6.02 -6.77 -5.42
C GLU A 16 -5.40 -6.11 -4.20
N GLN A 17 -4.07 -6.19 -4.09
CA GLN A 17 -3.35 -5.56 -2.99
C GLN A 17 -3.36 -4.04 -3.12
N ARG A 18 -3.16 -3.55 -4.35
CA ARG A 18 -3.18 -2.11 -4.62
C ARG A 18 -4.54 -1.51 -4.33
N GLU A 19 -5.60 -2.17 -4.76
CA GLU A 19 -6.96 -1.67 -4.58
C GLU A 19 -7.33 -1.52 -3.11
N VAL A 20 -7.03 -2.52 -2.27
CA VAL A 20 -7.37 -2.44 -0.85
C VAL A 20 -6.51 -1.38 -0.14
N PHE A 21 -5.26 -1.26 -0.53
CA PHE A 21 -4.38 -0.25 0.06
C PHE A 21 -4.91 1.16 -0.24
N ILE A 22 -5.24 1.42 -1.50
CA ILE A 22 -5.75 2.73 -1.90
C ILE A 22 -7.09 3.03 -1.23
N ALA A 23 -8.01 2.06 -1.22
CA ALA A 23 -9.32 2.26 -0.62
C ALA A 23 -9.23 2.58 0.87
N HIS A 24 -8.35 1.90 1.59
CA HIS A 24 -8.23 2.08 3.03
C HIS A 24 -7.38 3.30 3.40
N GLU A 25 -6.20 3.44 2.81
CA GLU A 25 -5.23 4.47 3.21
C GLU A 25 -5.46 5.81 2.52
N VAL A 26 -5.90 5.80 1.28
CA VAL A 26 -6.06 7.04 0.51
C VAL A 26 -7.49 7.54 0.57
N GLU A 27 -8.46 6.65 0.35
CA GLU A 27 -9.87 7.02 0.32
C GLU A 27 -10.54 7.01 1.68
N GLY A 28 -9.90 6.42 2.68
CA GLY A 28 -10.43 6.41 4.04
C GLY A 28 -11.57 5.45 4.29
N CYS A 29 -11.77 4.46 3.41
CA CYS A 29 -12.81 3.46 3.60
C CYS A 29 -12.43 2.47 4.69
N SER A 30 -13.38 2.08 5.54
CA SER A 30 -13.16 1.02 6.52
C SER A 30 -13.12 -0.33 5.81
N PHE A 31 -12.50 -1.34 6.44
CA PHE A 31 -12.51 -2.69 5.88
C PHE A 31 -13.93 -3.23 5.75
N LYS A 32 -14.83 -2.89 6.67
CA LYS A 32 -16.24 -3.28 6.57
C LYS A 32 -16.90 -2.70 5.33
N GLU A 33 -16.63 -1.43 5.04
CA GLU A 33 -17.17 -0.77 3.84
C GLU A 33 -16.63 -1.42 2.58
N ILE A 34 -15.34 -1.71 2.54
CA ILE A 34 -14.71 -2.37 1.39
C ILE A 34 -15.30 -3.76 1.20
N ALA A 35 -15.45 -4.51 2.30
CA ALA A 35 -16.03 -5.85 2.26
C ALA A 35 -17.47 -5.83 1.71
N ALA A 36 -18.28 -4.88 2.18
CA ALA A 36 -19.65 -4.74 1.72
C ALA A 36 -19.71 -4.42 0.23
N ARG A 37 -18.82 -3.58 -0.25
CA ARG A 37 -18.79 -3.12 -1.64
C ARG A 37 -18.25 -4.18 -2.59
N THR A 38 -17.25 -4.94 -2.16
CA THR A 38 -16.54 -5.89 -3.03
C THR A 38 -17.00 -7.33 -2.88
N GLY A 39 -17.68 -7.68 -1.78
CA GLY A 39 -18.02 -9.07 -1.48
C GLY A 39 -16.84 -9.88 -0.94
N VAL A 40 -15.70 -9.26 -0.68
CA VAL A 40 -14.52 -9.93 -0.16
C VAL A 40 -14.53 -9.81 1.37
N SER A 41 -14.17 -10.90 2.07
CA SER A 41 -14.19 -10.89 3.54
C SER A 41 -13.17 -9.92 4.12
N VAL A 42 -13.48 -9.41 5.32
CA VAL A 42 -12.57 -8.50 6.03
C VAL A 42 -11.20 -9.16 6.25
N ASN A 43 -11.18 -10.43 6.62
CA ASN A 43 -9.91 -11.14 6.84
C ASN A 43 -9.04 -11.18 5.58
N THR A 44 -9.65 -11.42 4.43
CA THR A 44 -8.93 -11.41 3.16
C THR A 44 -8.39 -10.04 2.84
N LEU A 45 -9.20 -8.99 3.08
CA LEU A 45 -8.77 -7.62 2.86
C LEU A 45 -7.60 -7.23 3.77
N LEU A 46 -7.66 -7.65 5.04
CA LEU A 46 -6.56 -7.40 5.97
C LEU A 46 -5.27 -8.05 5.49
N SER A 47 -5.35 -9.31 5.02
CA SER A 47 -4.19 -10.01 4.49
C SER A 47 -3.62 -9.31 3.27
N ARG A 48 -4.48 -8.91 2.34
CA ARG A 48 -4.05 -8.21 1.13
C ARG A 48 -3.36 -6.89 1.46
N LYS A 49 -3.93 -6.13 2.40
CA LYS A 49 -3.29 -4.88 2.83
C LYS A 49 -1.97 -5.13 3.52
N HIS A 50 -1.90 -6.19 4.35
CA HIS A 50 -0.67 -6.55 5.05
C HIS A 50 0.48 -6.79 4.06
N TYR A 51 0.23 -7.58 3.01
CA TYR A 51 1.24 -7.84 1.99
C TYR A 51 1.61 -6.58 1.21
N ALA A 52 0.63 -5.73 0.93
CA ALA A 52 0.90 -4.45 0.27
C ALA A 52 1.84 -3.59 1.12
N VAL A 53 1.57 -3.50 2.43
CA VAL A 53 2.40 -2.71 3.35
C VAL A 53 3.82 -3.25 3.42
N ILE A 54 3.97 -4.59 3.51
CA ILE A 54 5.30 -5.20 3.54
C ILE A 54 6.08 -4.84 2.28
N PHE A 55 5.46 -5.01 1.11
CA PHE A 55 6.11 -4.67 -0.16
C PHE A 55 6.51 -3.21 -0.21
N LEU A 56 5.59 -2.31 0.15
CA LEU A 56 5.85 -0.88 0.09
C LEU A 56 6.96 -0.45 1.04
N ARG A 57 7.01 -1.04 2.24
CA ARG A 57 8.09 -0.76 3.18
C ARG A 57 9.45 -1.13 2.60
N GLN A 58 9.56 -2.31 2.00
CA GLN A 58 10.80 -2.77 1.41
C GLN A 58 11.17 -1.90 0.20
N ARG A 59 10.20 -1.59 -0.63
CA ARG A 59 10.41 -0.83 -1.85
C ARG A 59 10.86 0.60 -1.54
N LEU A 60 10.24 1.23 -0.55
CA LEU A 60 10.52 2.63 -0.19
C LEU A 60 11.69 2.77 0.79
N ALA A 61 12.08 1.70 1.47
CA ALA A 61 13.21 1.72 2.40
C ALA A 61 14.50 2.12 1.69
N ALA A 62 14.75 1.59 0.49
CA ALA A 62 15.95 1.91 -0.28
C ALA A 62 16.01 3.42 -0.59
N THR A 63 14.88 3.99 -1.02
CA THR A 63 14.79 5.43 -1.30
C THR A 63 15.03 6.25 -0.04
N HIS A 64 14.43 5.83 1.06
CA HIS A 64 14.61 6.51 2.34
C HIS A 64 16.07 6.45 2.81
N GLU A 65 16.71 5.29 2.71
CA GLU A 65 18.11 5.14 3.12
C GLU A 65 19.03 6.03 2.29
N GLU A 66 18.82 6.09 0.99
CA GLU A 66 19.60 6.96 0.11
C GLU A 66 19.43 8.42 0.50
N PHE A 67 18.22 8.83 0.80
CA PHE A 67 17.91 10.19 1.22
C PHE A 67 18.61 10.52 2.54
N VAL A 68 18.59 9.62 3.49
CA VAL A 68 19.23 9.80 4.79
C VAL A 68 20.76 9.89 4.63
N LYS A 69 21.35 9.05 3.78
CA LYS A 69 22.79 9.09 3.51
C LYS A 69 23.22 10.43 2.93
N VAL A 70 22.44 10.97 2.03
CA VAL A 70 22.74 12.27 1.42
C VAL A 70 22.71 13.38 2.45
N ARG A 71 21.80 13.29 3.41
CA ARG A 71 21.68 14.30 4.47
C ARG A 71 22.71 14.13 5.58
N GLY A 72 23.13 12.91 5.79
CA GLY A 72 24.06 12.58 6.87
C GLY A 72 25.46 12.98 6.56
#